data_e377983858c2bdd532ed70ae42f2ecb4
#
_entry.id   e377983858c2bdd532ed70ae42f2ecb4
#
_cell.length_a   1.000
_cell.length_b   1.000
_cell.length_c   1.000
_cell.angle_alpha   90.00
_cell.angle_beta   90.00
_cell.angle_gamma   90.00
#
_symmetry.space_group_name_H-M   'P 1'
#
loop_
_entity.id
_entity.type
_entity.pdbx_description
1 polymer ?
#
loop_
_entity_poly.entity_id
_entity_poly.type
_entity_poly.pdbx_seq_one_letter_code
_entity_poly.pdbx_strand_id
1 'polypeptide(L)'
;MKTGLFILIAGIFCVLLNDSLLFLQIRRYFKRKICSYLFWLHSLFFVACIVWYHLFIPTLKGPEAYFWVEKCISIILLFYTPKTLYIIVNAFSILLRMAKCIPAARIVNRLALGIALASFIVILNGITWYRYSYKIERETVCIKTLPDAFNDFRIVQLTDLHLGSYGEHYPGITKLVDEVNRLNPDLIVFTGDMVNSFA
;
A
#
# COMPACT_ATOMS: atom_id res chain seq x y z
N MET A 1 23.85 -4.12 -12.42
CA MET A 1 23.90 -2.72 -12.91
C MET A 1 22.86 -2.43 -14.00
N LYS A 2 22.70 -3.25 -15.05
CA LYS A 2 21.71 -3.01 -16.13
C LYS A 2 20.24 -3.08 -15.68
N THR A 3 19.89 -4.03 -14.81
CA THR A 3 18.51 -4.18 -14.27
C THR A 3 18.07 -3.02 -13.39
N GLY A 4 18.94 -2.49 -12.53
CA GLY A 4 18.60 -1.33 -11.68
C GLY A 4 18.32 -0.07 -12.48
N LEU A 5 19.16 0.23 -13.48
CA LEU A 5 18.95 1.38 -14.37
C LEU A 5 17.64 1.24 -15.16
N PHE A 6 17.30 0.04 -15.61
CA PHE A 6 16.03 -0.22 -16.29
C PHE A 6 14.82 0.06 -15.40
N ILE A 7 14.86 -0.40 -14.13
CA ILE A 7 13.78 -0.16 -13.16
C ILE A 7 13.63 1.35 -12.87
N LEU A 8 14.74 2.07 -12.72
CA LEU A 8 14.73 3.52 -12.54
C LEU A 8 14.06 4.25 -13.70
N ILE A 9 14.48 3.94 -14.93
CA ILE A 9 13.93 4.58 -16.13
C ILE A 9 12.45 4.24 -16.29
N ALA A 10 12.08 2.97 -16.10
CA ALA A 10 10.68 2.54 -16.16
C ALA A 10 9.81 3.24 -15.10
N GLY A 11 10.29 3.37 -13.88
CA GLY A 11 9.57 4.08 -12.81
C GLY A 11 9.35 5.55 -13.14
N ILE A 12 10.38 6.26 -13.58
CA ILE A 12 10.27 7.67 -14.01
C ILE A 12 9.29 7.79 -15.18
N PHE A 13 9.40 6.92 -16.18
CA PHE A 13 8.51 6.91 -17.34
C PHE A 13 7.05 6.69 -16.92
N CYS A 14 6.77 5.73 -16.03
CA CYS A 14 5.42 5.47 -15.52
C CYS A 14 4.83 6.68 -14.78
N VAL A 15 5.62 7.37 -13.94
CA VAL A 15 5.20 8.58 -13.24
C VAL A 15 4.85 9.69 -14.23
N LEU A 16 5.75 10.01 -15.16
CA LEU A 16 5.55 11.08 -16.13
C LEU A 16 4.41 10.78 -17.09
N LEU A 17 4.26 9.53 -17.54
CA LEU A 17 3.14 9.11 -18.39
C LEU A 17 1.80 9.26 -17.68
N ASN A 18 1.69 8.75 -16.45
CA ASN A 18 0.48 8.84 -15.64
C ASN A 18 0.08 10.30 -15.41
N ASP A 19 1.02 11.13 -14.97
CA ASP A 19 0.75 12.55 -14.71
C ASP A 19 0.46 13.33 -16.00
N SER A 20 1.11 13.01 -17.12
CA SER A 20 0.78 13.62 -18.41
C SER A 20 -0.65 13.28 -18.86
N LEU A 21 -1.05 12.02 -18.77
CA LEU A 21 -2.40 11.57 -19.11
C LEU A 21 -3.45 12.23 -18.19
N LEU A 22 -3.17 12.30 -16.90
CA LEU A 22 -4.05 13.00 -15.95
C LEU A 22 -4.14 14.48 -16.28
N PHE A 23 -3.01 15.16 -16.49
CA PHE A 23 -2.96 16.58 -16.82
C PHE A 23 -3.79 16.90 -18.07
N LEU A 24 -3.68 16.11 -19.13
CA LEU A 24 -4.49 16.29 -20.35
C LEU A 24 -6.00 16.23 -20.07
N GLN A 25 -6.41 15.39 -19.12
CA GLN A 25 -7.82 15.22 -18.76
C GLN A 25 -8.34 16.35 -17.86
N ILE A 26 -7.50 16.90 -16.96
CA ILE A 26 -7.93 17.87 -15.94
C ILE A 26 -7.50 19.30 -16.20
N ARG A 27 -6.57 19.57 -17.10
CA ARG A 27 -6.04 20.94 -17.39
C ARG A 27 -7.11 21.99 -17.65
N ARG A 28 -8.23 21.59 -18.20
CA ARG A 28 -9.38 22.48 -18.45
C ARG A 28 -10.02 23.07 -17.18
N TYR A 29 -9.77 22.45 -16.01
CA TYR A 29 -10.23 22.95 -14.73
C TYR A 29 -9.22 23.93 -14.09
N PHE A 30 -8.03 24.03 -14.62
CA PHE A 30 -6.98 24.92 -14.13
C PHE A 30 -7.18 26.34 -14.65
N LYS A 31 -7.86 27.16 -13.87
CA LYS A 31 -8.14 28.56 -14.21
C LYS A 31 -6.88 29.45 -14.16
N ARG A 32 -5.87 29.08 -13.38
CA ARG A 32 -4.64 29.85 -13.18
C ARG A 32 -3.42 29.01 -13.55
N LYS A 33 -2.41 29.63 -14.16
CA LYS A 33 -1.14 28.98 -14.51
C LYS A 33 -0.45 28.35 -13.31
N ILE A 34 -0.58 28.96 -12.12
CA ILE A 34 -0.02 28.44 -10.87
C ILE A 34 -0.49 27.01 -10.57
N CYS A 35 -1.74 26.66 -10.89
CA CYS A 35 -2.27 25.30 -10.69
C CYS A 35 -1.51 24.26 -11.54
N SER A 36 -1.12 24.65 -12.78
CA SER A 36 -0.31 23.79 -13.65
C SER A 36 1.12 23.64 -13.10
N TYR A 37 1.70 24.71 -12.58
CA TYR A 37 3.03 24.64 -11.97
C TYR A 37 3.04 23.75 -10.71
N LEU A 38 2.05 23.89 -9.83
CA LEU A 38 1.91 23.05 -8.63
C LEU A 38 1.69 21.57 -9.00
N PHE A 39 0.93 21.31 -10.06
CA PHE A 39 0.73 19.94 -10.55
C PHE A 39 2.07 19.31 -10.98
N TRP A 40 2.86 20.02 -11.80
CA TRP A 40 4.14 19.49 -12.27
C TRP A 40 5.21 19.46 -11.17
N LEU A 41 5.14 20.35 -10.18
CA LEU A 41 6.00 20.29 -8.99
C LEU A 41 5.77 19.00 -8.20
N HIS A 42 4.50 18.56 -8.09
CA HIS A 42 4.16 17.26 -7.51
C HIS A 42 4.81 16.10 -8.30
N SER A 43 4.74 16.12 -9.63
CA SER A 43 5.38 15.09 -10.48
C SER A 43 6.89 15.07 -10.30
N LEU A 44 7.51 16.26 -10.27
CA LEU A 44 8.96 16.41 -10.03
C LEU A 44 9.36 15.83 -8.66
N PHE A 45 8.57 16.08 -7.63
CA PHE A 45 8.78 15.51 -6.30
C PHE A 45 8.81 13.98 -6.34
N PHE A 46 7.86 13.32 -7.02
CA PHE A 46 7.85 11.86 -7.12
C PHE A 46 8.99 11.30 -7.96
N VAL A 47 9.38 11.98 -9.04
CA VAL A 47 10.58 11.63 -9.80
C VAL A 47 11.82 11.72 -8.91
N ALA A 48 11.97 12.79 -8.14
CA ALA A 48 13.07 12.94 -7.18
C ALA A 48 13.05 11.83 -6.11
N CYS A 49 11.88 11.45 -5.60
CA CYS A 49 11.75 10.31 -4.68
C CYS A 49 12.20 8.98 -5.30
N ILE A 50 11.87 8.71 -6.57
CA ILE A 50 12.29 7.49 -7.27
C ILE A 50 13.82 7.49 -7.48
N VAL A 51 14.40 8.62 -7.86
CA VAL A 51 15.86 8.76 -8.00
C VAL A 51 16.54 8.56 -6.65
N TRP A 52 16.03 9.23 -5.61
CA TRP A 52 16.54 9.08 -4.24
C TRP A 52 16.47 7.62 -3.77
N TYR A 53 15.32 6.98 -3.95
CA TYR A 53 15.13 5.56 -3.64
C TYR A 53 16.19 4.70 -4.32
N HIS A 54 16.40 4.90 -5.62
CA HIS A 54 17.35 4.11 -6.41
C HIS A 54 18.80 4.31 -5.98
N LEU A 55 19.18 5.53 -5.56
CA LEU A 55 20.53 5.86 -5.12
C LEU A 55 20.78 5.49 -3.66
N PHE A 56 19.79 5.66 -2.79
CA PHE A 56 19.95 5.55 -1.34
C PHE A 56 19.67 4.14 -0.82
N ILE A 57 18.59 3.49 -1.27
CA ILE A 57 18.21 2.16 -0.75
C ILE A 57 19.33 1.12 -0.87
N PRO A 58 20.11 1.03 -1.96
CA PRO A 58 21.22 0.09 -2.05
C PRO A 58 22.35 0.33 -1.03
N THR A 59 22.38 1.49 -0.38
CA THR A 59 23.37 1.80 0.67
C THR A 59 22.93 1.33 2.05
N LEU A 60 21.63 1.05 2.22
CA LEU A 60 21.06 0.53 3.46
C LEU A 60 21.22 -0.99 3.55
N LYS A 61 21.29 -1.49 4.77
CA LYS A 61 21.36 -2.92 5.06
C LYS A 61 20.32 -3.31 6.11
N GLY A 62 19.88 -4.58 6.05
CA GLY A 62 19.01 -5.15 7.07
C GLY A 62 17.62 -4.52 7.14
N PRO A 63 17.03 -4.42 8.35
CA PRO A 63 15.65 -3.98 8.56
C PRO A 63 15.35 -2.56 8.06
N GLU A 64 16.32 -1.64 8.12
CA GLU A 64 16.16 -0.27 7.65
C GLU A 64 15.87 -0.20 6.14
N ALA A 65 16.55 -1.04 5.34
CA ALA A 65 16.30 -1.07 3.90
C ALA A 65 14.83 -1.44 3.61
N TYR A 66 14.29 -2.44 4.32
CA TYR A 66 12.89 -2.85 4.16
C TYR A 66 11.91 -1.77 4.55
N PHE A 67 12.14 -1.16 5.71
CA PHE A 67 11.30 -0.07 6.19
C PHE A 67 11.16 1.05 5.13
N TRP A 68 12.28 1.51 4.58
CA TRP A 68 12.27 2.56 3.56
C TRP A 68 11.67 2.11 2.23
N VAL A 69 11.98 0.87 1.78
CA VAL A 69 11.37 0.28 0.58
C VAL A 69 9.86 0.28 0.71
N GLU A 70 9.34 -0.23 1.82
CA GLU A 70 7.90 -0.31 2.07
C GLU A 70 7.25 1.07 2.14
N LYS A 71 7.87 2.05 2.81
CA LYS A 71 7.36 3.43 2.85
C LYS A 71 7.29 4.06 1.47
N CYS A 72 8.34 3.90 0.65
CA CYS A 72 8.35 4.42 -0.71
C CYS A 72 7.25 3.78 -1.58
N ILE A 73 7.11 2.45 -1.53
CA ILE A 73 6.05 1.73 -2.27
C ILE A 73 4.67 2.20 -1.79
N SER A 74 4.44 2.29 -0.49
CA SER A 74 3.17 2.73 0.10
C SER A 74 2.78 4.13 -0.36
N ILE A 75 3.73 5.08 -0.37
CA ILE A 75 3.48 6.45 -0.83
C ILE A 75 3.16 6.47 -2.32
N ILE A 76 3.89 5.73 -3.14
CA ILE A 76 3.62 5.63 -4.59
C ILE A 76 2.23 5.05 -4.82
N LEU A 77 1.87 3.94 -4.17
CA LEU A 77 0.55 3.33 -4.28
C LEU A 77 -0.56 4.28 -3.85
N LEU A 78 -0.38 5.00 -2.75
CA LEU A 78 -1.36 5.94 -2.22
C LEU A 78 -1.72 7.04 -3.24
N PHE A 79 -0.73 7.57 -3.96
CA PHE A 79 -0.98 8.67 -4.89
C PHE A 79 -1.23 8.22 -6.33
N TYR A 80 -0.57 7.17 -6.80
CA TYR A 80 -0.66 6.77 -8.22
C TYR A 80 -1.79 5.79 -8.52
N THR A 81 -2.20 4.94 -7.57
CA THR A 81 -3.37 4.07 -7.80
C THR A 81 -4.66 4.86 -8.04
N PRO A 82 -5.02 5.85 -7.19
CA PRO A 82 -6.20 6.69 -7.44
C PRO A 82 -6.14 7.46 -8.77
N LYS A 83 -4.97 8.01 -9.11
CA LYS A 83 -4.77 8.71 -10.38
C LYS A 83 -4.99 7.80 -11.58
N THR A 84 -4.40 6.60 -11.53
CA THR A 84 -4.51 5.60 -12.61
C THR A 84 -5.95 5.15 -12.77
N LEU A 85 -6.67 4.86 -11.69
CA LEU A 85 -8.08 4.49 -11.72
C LEU A 85 -8.94 5.63 -12.30
N TYR A 86 -8.69 6.87 -11.88
CA TYR A 86 -9.36 8.03 -12.47
C TYR A 86 -9.13 8.14 -13.97
N ILE A 87 -7.87 8.01 -14.43
CA ILE A 87 -7.51 8.12 -15.84
C ILE A 87 -8.24 7.07 -16.67
N ILE A 88 -8.25 5.81 -16.19
CA ILE A 88 -8.88 4.68 -16.90
C ILE A 88 -10.39 4.91 -17.01
N VAL A 89 -11.08 5.18 -15.89
CA VAL A 89 -12.54 5.34 -15.88
C VAL A 89 -12.94 6.62 -16.63
N ASN A 90 -12.21 7.71 -16.48
CA ASN A 90 -12.52 8.96 -17.18
C ASN A 90 -12.23 8.89 -18.70
N ALA A 91 -11.35 8.00 -19.16
CA ALA A 91 -11.20 7.75 -20.60
C ALA A 91 -12.54 7.33 -21.24
N PHE A 92 -13.34 6.53 -20.53
CA PHE A 92 -14.72 6.18 -20.95
C PHE A 92 -15.63 7.42 -21.05
N SER A 93 -15.51 8.36 -20.12
CA SER A 93 -16.23 9.62 -20.18
C SER A 93 -15.86 10.44 -21.43
N ILE A 94 -14.58 10.40 -21.83
CA ILE A 94 -14.10 11.08 -23.04
C ILE A 94 -14.72 10.44 -24.29
N LEU A 95 -14.72 9.09 -24.38
CA LEU A 95 -15.36 8.38 -25.50
C LEU A 95 -16.86 8.69 -25.61
N LEU A 96 -17.58 8.73 -24.50
CA LEU A 96 -19.00 9.10 -24.48
C LEU A 96 -19.24 10.55 -24.92
N ARG A 97 -18.31 11.46 -24.63
CA ARG A 97 -18.37 12.84 -25.13
C ARG A 97 -18.19 12.90 -26.64
N MET A 98 -17.25 12.12 -27.19
CA MET A 98 -17.06 12.01 -28.64
C MET A 98 -18.30 11.44 -29.34
N ALA A 99 -18.99 10.50 -28.69
CA ALA A 99 -20.28 9.95 -29.14
C ALA A 99 -21.49 10.89 -28.85
N LYS A 100 -21.24 12.14 -28.40
CA LYS A 100 -22.25 13.14 -28.04
C LYS A 100 -23.22 12.73 -26.90
N CYS A 101 -22.89 11.66 -26.15
CA CYS A 101 -23.67 11.22 -24.98
C CYS A 101 -23.29 12.01 -23.73
N ILE A 102 -23.50 13.32 -23.70
CA ILE A 102 -23.02 14.25 -22.66
C ILE A 102 -23.53 13.91 -21.25
N PRO A 103 -24.82 13.54 -21.02
CA PRO A 103 -25.31 13.18 -19.69
C PRO A 103 -24.56 11.97 -19.12
N ALA A 104 -24.43 10.90 -19.89
CA ALA A 104 -23.70 9.70 -19.49
C ALA A 104 -22.22 10.00 -19.19
N ALA A 105 -21.57 10.81 -20.03
CA ALA A 105 -20.19 11.24 -19.81
C ALA A 105 -19.98 11.98 -18.48
N ARG A 106 -20.96 12.81 -18.05
CA ARG A 106 -20.89 13.49 -16.75
C ARG A 106 -21.00 12.51 -15.58
N ILE A 107 -21.88 11.53 -15.70
CA ILE A 107 -22.04 10.46 -14.67
C ILE A 107 -20.74 9.68 -14.54
N VAL A 108 -20.18 9.20 -15.66
CA VAL A 108 -18.92 8.43 -15.66
C VAL A 108 -17.76 9.24 -15.06
N ASN A 109 -17.66 10.55 -15.37
CA ASN A 109 -16.63 11.39 -14.78
C ASN A 109 -16.79 11.55 -13.25
N ARG A 110 -18.02 11.65 -12.74
CA ARG A 110 -18.28 11.68 -11.28
C ARG A 110 -17.94 10.34 -10.63
N LEU A 111 -18.28 9.24 -11.29
CA LEU A 111 -17.91 7.89 -10.82
C LEU A 111 -16.39 7.72 -10.79
N ALA A 112 -15.67 8.19 -11.81
CA ALA A 112 -14.22 8.17 -11.83
C ALA A 112 -13.61 8.87 -10.62
N LEU A 113 -14.14 10.05 -10.26
CA LEU A 113 -13.70 10.79 -9.09
C LEU A 113 -14.04 10.05 -7.78
N GLY A 114 -15.24 9.48 -7.69
CA GLY A 114 -15.68 8.69 -6.53
C GLY A 114 -14.79 7.46 -6.31
N ILE A 115 -14.48 6.71 -7.38
CA ILE A 115 -13.58 5.54 -7.34
C ILE A 115 -12.17 5.94 -6.91
N ALA A 116 -11.63 7.03 -7.47
CA ALA A 116 -10.32 7.54 -7.10
C ALA A 116 -10.26 7.93 -5.61
N LEU A 117 -11.27 8.64 -5.11
CA LEU A 117 -11.34 9.03 -3.71
C LEU A 117 -11.49 7.81 -2.78
N ALA A 118 -12.36 6.87 -3.14
CA ALA A 118 -12.55 5.63 -2.38
C ALA A 118 -11.26 4.81 -2.31
N SER A 119 -10.56 4.64 -3.43
CA SER A 119 -9.28 3.94 -3.47
C SER A 119 -8.21 4.63 -2.63
N PHE A 120 -8.14 5.97 -2.65
CA PHE A 120 -7.23 6.73 -1.78
C PHE A 120 -7.50 6.46 -0.29
N ILE A 121 -8.78 6.52 0.12
CA ILE A 121 -9.19 6.27 1.51
C ILE A 121 -8.88 4.83 1.93
N VAL A 122 -9.17 3.84 1.07
CA VAL A 122 -8.90 2.42 1.36
C VAL A 122 -7.40 2.18 1.53
N ILE A 123 -6.58 2.69 0.61
CA ILE A 123 -5.12 2.53 0.68
C ILE A 123 -4.55 3.26 1.91
N LEU A 124 -4.99 4.49 2.16
CA LEU A 124 -4.56 5.25 3.34
C LEU A 124 -4.89 4.51 4.64
N ASN A 125 -6.10 3.95 4.73
CA ASN A 125 -6.54 3.16 5.88
C ASN A 125 -5.71 1.88 6.03
N GLY A 126 -5.41 1.19 4.92
CA GLY A 126 -4.55 0.01 4.90
C GLY A 126 -3.15 0.30 5.44
N ILE A 127 -2.53 1.41 4.98
CA ILE A 127 -1.18 1.80 5.37
C ILE A 127 -1.10 2.26 6.83
N THR A 128 -2.15 2.94 7.35
CA THR A 128 -2.11 3.58 8.68
C THR A 128 -2.72 2.73 9.76
N TRP A 129 -3.89 2.16 9.54
CA TRP A 129 -4.69 1.53 10.59
C TRP A 129 -4.71 0.01 10.49
N TYR A 130 -5.08 -0.53 9.31
CA TYR A 130 -5.28 -1.96 9.11
C TYR A 130 -4.00 -2.78 9.34
N ARG A 131 -2.86 -2.20 9.02
CA ARG A 131 -1.54 -2.81 9.22
C ARG A 131 -1.28 -3.29 10.66
N TYR A 132 -1.88 -2.64 11.66
CA TYR A 132 -1.69 -2.94 13.07
C TYR A 132 -2.96 -3.53 13.71
N SER A 133 -3.92 -3.98 12.90
CA SER A 133 -5.18 -4.55 13.36
C SER A 133 -5.08 -6.07 13.29
N TYR A 134 -4.80 -6.70 14.42
CA TYR A 134 -4.76 -8.16 14.52
C TYR A 134 -6.17 -8.70 14.69
N LYS A 135 -6.47 -9.80 13.98
CA LYS A 135 -7.71 -10.54 14.09
C LYS A 135 -7.42 -11.85 14.84
N ILE A 136 -8.12 -12.08 15.92
CA ILE A 136 -8.05 -13.34 16.65
C ILE A 136 -9.10 -14.26 16.07
N GLU A 137 -8.67 -15.37 15.50
CA GLU A 137 -9.53 -16.47 15.09
C GLU A 137 -9.47 -17.56 16.16
N ARG A 138 -10.63 -18.15 16.48
CA ARG A 138 -10.73 -19.17 17.53
C ARG A 138 -11.31 -20.43 16.92
N GLU A 139 -10.54 -21.50 17.04
CA GLU A 139 -10.92 -22.83 16.60
C GLU A 139 -10.92 -23.77 17.81
N THR A 140 -11.94 -24.64 17.92
CA THR A 140 -11.99 -25.65 18.95
C THR A 140 -11.78 -27.00 18.29
N VAL A 141 -10.76 -27.73 18.74
CA VAL A 141 -10.44 -29.07 18.26
C VAL A 141 -10.72 -30.09 19.34
N CYS A 142 -11.61 -31.07 19.08
CA CYS A 142 -11.92 -32.14 19.99
C CYS A 142 -11.21 -33.42 19.56
N ILE A 143 -10.26 -33.88 20.37
CA ILE A 143 -9.50 -35.11 20.14
C ILE A 143 -9.82 -36.10 21.27
N LYS A 144 -10.59 -37.16 20.99
CA LYS A 144 -11.07 -38.13 21.98
C LYS A 144 -9.97 -38.96 22.67
N THR A 145 -8.77 -38.99 22.07
CA THR A 145 -7.65 -39.84 22.56
C THR A 145 -6.66 -39.04 23.39
N LEU A 146 -6.88 -37.75 23.62
CA LEU A 146 -5.97 -36.94 24.45
C LEU A 146 -6.21 -37.23 25.92
N PRO A 147 -5.13 -37.24 26.75
CA PRO A 147 -5.24 -37.29 28.21
C PRO A 147 -6.04 -36.12 28.78
N ASP A 148 -6.73 -36.33 29.92
CA ASP A 148 -7.54 -35.28 30.57
C ASP A 148 -6.76 -34.01 30.93
N ALA A 149 -5.45 -34.13 31.14
CA ALA A 149 -4.56 -32.98 31.38
C ALA A 149 -4.56 -31.95 30.25
N PHE A 150 -5.01 -32.30 29.06
CA PHE A 150 -5.11 -31.39 27.89
C PHE A 150 -6.54 -30.83 27.70
N ASN A 151 -7.45 -31.07 28.62
CA ASN A 151 -8.77 -30.44 28.57
C ASN A 151 -8.58 -28.92 28.71
N ASP A 152 -9.25 -28.14 27.79
CA ASP A 152 -9.17 -26.69 27.71
C ASP A 152 -7.76 -26.13 27.45
N PHE A 153 -6.82 -26.96 26.97
CA PHE A 153 -5.47 -26.55 26.63
C PHE A 153 -5.48 -25.55 25.47
N ARG A 154 -4.89 -24.38 25.68
CA ARG A 154 -4.92 -23.26 24.74
C ARG A 154 -3.60 -23.15 23.99
N ILE A 155 -3.69 -23.23 22.66
CA ILE A 155 -2.55 -23.02 21.79
C ILE A 155 -2.77 -21.70 21.02
N VAL A 156 -1.82 -20.78 21.09
CA VAL A 156 -1.79 -19.62 20.21
C VAL A 156 -0.78 -19.86 19.11
N GLN A 157 -1.26 -19.83 17.88
CA GLN A 157 -0.41 -19.93 16.70
C GLN A 157 -0.11 -18.53 16.15
N LEU A 158 1.16 -18.26 15.93
CA LEU A 158 1.66 -17.05 15.26
C LEU A 158 2.35 -17.44 13.96
N THR A 159 2.15 -16.64 12.90
CA THR A 159 2.83 -16.80 11.62
C THR A 159 3.00 -15.45 10.94
N ASP A 160 3.88 -15.36 9.95
CA ASP A 160 4.01 -14.21 9.03
C ASP A 160 4.24 -12.85 9.74
N LEU A 161 5.11 -12.81 10.73
CA LEU A 161 5.36 -11.59 11.51
C LEU A 161 6.09 -10.50 10.70
N HIS A 162 6.94 -10.86 9.75
CA HIS A 162 7.68 -9.91 8.90
C HIS A 162 8.28 -8.74 9.68
N LEU A 163 9.07 -9.03 10.74
CA LEU A 163 9.55 -8.04 11.72
C LEU A 163 10.25 -6.82 11.11
N GLY A 164 10.97 -7.00 10.01
CA GLY A 164 11.62 -5.88 9.31
C GLY A 164 10.68 -4.78 8.83
N SER A 165 9.38 -5.09 8.68
CA SER A 165 8.37 -4.13 8.27
C SER A 165 7.95 -3.14 9.37
N TYR A 166 8.25 -3.42 10.65
CA TYR A 166 7.82 -2.58 11.77
C TYR A 166 8.81 -1.45 12.13
N GLY A 167 10.03 -1.46 11.57
CA GLY A 167 11.10 -0.54 11.95
C GLY A 167 11.71 -0.85 13.32
N GLU A 168 12.57 0.03 13.84
CA GLU A 168 13.36 -0.23 15.03
C GLU A 168 12.58 -0.38 16.34
N HIS A 169 11.40 0.25 16.44
CA HIS A 169 10.64 0.29 17.71
C HIS A 169 9.47 -0.70 17.77
N TYR A 170 9.25 -1.48 16.73
CA TYR A 170 8.24 -2.55 16.68
C TYR A 170 6.87 -2.24 17.33
N PRO A 171 6.25 -1.06 17.11
CA PRO A 171 5.05 -0.66 17.88
C PRO A 171 3.88 -1.62 17.70
N GLY A 172 3.77 -2.25 16.52
CA GLY A 172 2.75 -3.28 16.25
C GLY A 172 3.00 -4.56 17.04
N ILE A 173 4.27 -4.96 17.19
CA ILE A 173 4.63 -6.21 17.89
C ILE A 173 4.31 -6.12 19.39
N THR A 174 4.54 -4.99 20.04
CA THR A 174 4.14 -4.79 21.44
C THR A 174 2.64 -5.06 21.62
N LYS A 175 1.80 -4.51 20.76
CA LYS A 175 0.36 -4.75 20.78
C LYS A 175 0.02 -6.23 20.55
N LEU A 176 0.73 -6.91 19.63
CA LEU A 176 0.54 -8.34 19.39
C LEU A 176 0.86 -9.17 20.63
N VAL A 177 2.00 -8.88 21.28
CA VAL A 177 2.42 -9.56 22.51
C VAL A 177 1.38 -9.37 23.62
N ASP A 178 0.86 -8.16 23.80
CA ASP A 178 -0.19 -7.88 24.78
C ASP A 178 -1.48 -8.68 24.47
N GLU A 179 -1.87 -8.80 23.22
CA GLU A 179 -3.03 -9.59 22.81
C GLU A 179 -2.80 -11.09 23.07
N VAL A 180 -1.64 -11.63 22.74
CA VAL A 180 -1.27 -13.03 22.99
C VAL A 180 -1.29 -13.31 24.48
N ASN A 181 -0.70 -12.46 25.30
CA ASN A 181 -0.69 -12.63 26.76
C ASN A 181 -2.10 -12.58 27.38
N ARG A 182 -3.00 -11.73 26.84
CA ARG A 182 -4.40 -11.68 27.27
C ARG A 182 -5.18 -12.97 26.99
N LEU A 183 -4.79 -13.75 25.98
CA LEU A 183 -5.40 -15.04 25.68
C LEU A 183 -5.03 -16.11 26.72
N ASN A 184 -4.02 -15.86 27.54
CA ASN A 184 -3.48 -16.78 28.54
C ASN A 184 -3.23 -18.20 27.95
N PRO A 185 -2.35 -18.33 26.93
CA PRO A 185 -2.08 -19.59 26.27
C PRO A 185 -1.24 -20.53 27.16
N ASP A 186 -1.48 -21.84 27.06
CA ASP A 186 -0.62 -22.88 27.63
C ASP A 186 0.60 -23.14 26.72
N LEU A 187 0.46 -22.86 25.41
CA LEU A 187 1.51 -23.03 24.42
C LEU A 187 1.41 -21.95 23.34
N ILE A 188 2.57 -21.38 22.98
CA ILE A 188 2.68 -20.50 21.82
C ILE A 188 3.51 -21.23 20.75
N VAL A 189 2.95 -21.33 19.54
CA VAL A 189 3.58 -21.99 18.40
C VAL A 189 3.83 -20.95 17.32
N PHE A 190 5.04 -20.92 16.80
CA PHE A 190 5.39 -20.07 15.68
C PHE A 190 5.64 -20.94 14.44
N THR A 191 4.88 -20.70 13.35
CA THR A 191 4.87 -21.56 12.17
C THR A 191 5.64 -21.01 10.97
N GLY A 192 6.36 -19.90 11.15
CA GLY A 192 7.30 -19.41 10.14
C GLY A 192 7.10 -17.95 9.74
N ASP A 193 8.00 -17.50 8.85
CA ASP A 193 8.06 -16.15 8.27
C ASP A 193 8.17 -15.02 9.31
N MET A 194 9.14 -15.18 10.22
CA MET A 194 9.41 -14.18 11.26
C MET A 194 10.10 -12.93 10.71
N VAL A 195 11.00 -13.10 9.74
CA VAL A 195 11.83 -12.03 9.20
C VAL A 195 11.61 -11.88 7.69
N ASN A 196 11.76 -10.67 7.20
CA ASN A 196 11.82 -10.44 5.76
C ASN A 196 13.15 -11.03 5.21
N SER A 197 13.20 -11.34 3.93
CA SER A 197 14.20 -12.15 3.20
C SER A 197 15.70 -11.78 3.38
N PHE A 198 16.07 -10.92 4.32
CA PHE A 198 17.45 -10.56 4.64
C PHE A 198 17.63 -10.62 6.16
N ALA A 199 18.00 -11.77 6.62
CA ALA A 199 18.63 -11.95 7.90
C ALA A 199 20.13 -11.72 7.76
#